data_fa6bd3c34fc8beaec8ed99fe9bebe294
#
_entry.id   fa6bd3c34fc8beaec8ed99fe9bebe294
#
_cell.length_a   1.000
_cell.length_b   1.000
_cell.length_c   1.000
_cell.angle_alpha   90.00
_cell.angle_beta   90.00
_cell.angle_gamma   90.00
#
_symmetry.space_group_name_H-M   'P 1'
#
loop_
_entity.id
_entity.type
_entity.pdbx_description
1 polymer ?
#
loop_
_entity_poly.entity_id
_entity_poly.type
_entity_poly.pdbx_seq_one_letter_code
_entity_poly.pdbx_strand_id
1 'polypeptide(L)'
;MRIATFITTFASSAFLLAGAALAEVKTESFDYKQGDTTLEGFIAYDDAQTGKRPGVLIFPQWTGLSDHERNAARDFAKLGYVAMVADVYGKGVRPAPPKDSGVEMGKYMKDRPLLRSRVKAGFETVSQRANVNASKIAVIGYCFGGTAALEAGRDGLPAAAIVTLHGVLSNPTPADAKNFKAPVLVLHGADDAVVLAKEVEDFQAEMKAVKADLQFISYSGAPHGFTQAGNYFNAAAARRSWVAMQDLFKETLARSGPATAANPPVDTARPGL
;
A
#
# COMPACT_ATOMS: atom_id res chain seq x y z
N MET A 1 -44.22 35.14 62.43
CA MET A 1 -44.27 34.24 61.31
C MET A 1 -43.26 34.75 60.27
N ARG A 2 -42.09 34.12 60.17
CA ARG A 2 -41.03 34.52 59.21
C ARG A 2 -41.07 33.52 58.06
N ILE A 3 -41.32 33.98 56.80
CA ILE A 3 -41.37 33.22 55.60
C ILE A 3 -39.94 33.19 55.03
N ALA A 4 -39.30 32.02 54.95
CA ALA A 4 -38.02 31.83 54.34
C ALA A 4 -38.23 31.53 52.86
N THR A 5 -37.68 32.39 51.96
CA THR A 5 -37.69 32.22 50.51
C THR A 5 -36.45 31.39 50.10
N PHE A 6 -36.64 30.17 49.59
CA PHE A 6 -35.60 29.35 48.98
C PHE A 6 -35.40 29.80 47.55
N ILE A 7 -34.18 30.29 47.23
CA ILE A 7 -33.73 30.56 45.86
C ILE A 7 -33.03 29.31 45.35
N THR A 8 -33.66 28.63 44.40
CA THR A 8 -33.06 27.47 43.72
C THR A 8 -32.27 27.96 42.49
N THR A 9 -30.94 27.88 42.57
CA THR A 9 -30.04 28.19 41.46
C THR A 9 -29.97 26.99 40.50
N PHE A 10 -30.49 27.14 39.30
CA PHE A 10 -30.31 26.18 38.20
C PHE A 10 -28.92 26.42 37.58
N ALA A 11 -28.01 25.50 37.75
CA ALA A 11 -26.75 25.47 37.03
C ALA A 11 -26.99 24.84 35.63
N SER A 12 -26.99 25.67 34.60
CA SER A 12 -27.03 25.19 33.19
C SER A 12 -25.65 24.65 32.80
N SER A 13 -25.52 23.34 32.78
CA SER A 13 -24.35 22.67 32.18
C SER A 13 -24.42 22.76 30.66
N ALA A 14 -23.63 23.67 30.08
CA ALA A 14 -23.43 23.71 28.63
C ALA A 14 -22.59 22.50 28.21
N PHE A 15 -23.22 21.50 27.62
CA PHE A 15 -22.54 20.42 26.90
C PHE A 15 -21.92 21.03 25.65
N LEU A 16 -20.60 21.23 25.65
CA LEU A 16 -19.82 21.47 24.44
C LEU A 16 -19.82 20.16 23.61
N LEU A 17 -20.70 20.09 22.64
CA LEU A 17 -20.57 19.12 21.54
C LEU A 17 -19.31 19.49 20.77
N ALA A 18 -18.20 18.83 21.08
CA ALA A 18 -17.04 18.81 20.21
C ALA A 18 -17.49 18.10 18.91
N GLY A 19 -17.86 18.87 17.90
CA GLY A 19 -18.12 18.36 16.57
C GLY A 19 -16.88 17.62 16.09
N ALA A 20 -16.98 16.32 15.88
CA ALA A 20 -15.97 15.59 15.16
C ALA A 20 -15.84 16.23 13.77
N ALA A 21 -14.79 16.99 13.54
CA ALA A 21 -14.46 17.47 12.21
C ALA A 21 -14.35 16.23 11.31
N LEU A 22 -15.20 16.16 10.31
CA LEU A 22 -15.09 15.10 9.30
C LEU A 22 -13.71 15.25 8.68
N ALA A 23 -12.93 14.17 8.72
CA ALA A 23 -11.60 14.13 8.13
C ALA A 23 -11.68 14.55 6.65
N GLU A 24 -11.09 15.69 6.31
CA GLU A 24 -11.01 16.15 4.93
C GLU A 24 -9.72 15.61 4.31
N VAL A 25 -9.88 14.72 3.31
CA VAL A 25 -8.73 14.17 2.59
C VAL A 25 -8.19 15.23 1.64
N LYS A 26 -7.02 15.74 1.98
CA LYS A 26 -6.26 16.66 1.15
C LYS A 26 -5.46 15.89 0.11
N THR A 27 -5.43 16.40 -1.12
CA THR A 27 -4.67 15.80 -2.22
C THR A 27 -3.83 16.83 -2.94
N GLU A 28 -2.65 16.42 -3.42
CA GLU A 28 -1.70 17.26 -4.14
C GLU A 28 -1.03 16.44 -5.24
N SER A 29 -0.93 16.99 -6.46
CA SER A 29 -0.02 16.50 -7.49
C SER A 29 1.23 17.36 -7.49
N PHE A 30 2.41 16.75 -7.60
CA PHE A 30 3.68 17.44 -7.55
C PHE A 30 4.73 16.72 -8.40
N ASP A 31 5.80 17.40 -8.73
CA ASP A 31 6.91 16.84 -9.50
C ASP A 31 8.05 16.43 -8.55
N TYR A 32 8.70 15.30 -8.88
CA TYR A 32 9.94 14.89 -8.27
C TYR A 32 10.90 14.36 -9.36
N LYS A 33 12.12 14.01 -9.01
CA LYS A 33 13.12 13.62 -10.01
C LYS A 33 13.79 12.30 -9.70
N GLN A 34 14.16 11.60 -10.77
CA GLN A 34 15.17 10.54 -10.74
C GLN A 34 16.19 10.84 -11.84
N GLY A 35 17.40 11.24 -11.46
CA GLY A 35 18.37 11.80 -12.40
C GLY A 35 17.78 13.00 -13.14
N ASP A 36 17.88 12.99 -14.45
CA ASP A 36 17.31 14.04 -15.32
C ASP A 36 15.83 13.85 -15.63
N THR A 37 15.24 12.71 -15.27
CA THR A 37 13.83 12.44 -15.53
C THR A 37 12.94 13.08 -14.48
N THR A 38 11.99 13.92 -14.93
CA THR A 38 10.89 14.41 -14.08
C THR A 38 9.80 13.35 -13.98
N LEU A 39 9.39 13.07 -12.76
CA LEU A 39 8.34 12.13 -12.38
C LEU A 39 7.20 12.88 -11.72
N GLU A 40 5.97 12.35 -11.81
CA GLU A 40 4.79 12.90 -11.17
C GLU A 40 4.46 12.12 -9.91
N GLY A 41 4.27 12.81 -8.79
CA GLY A 41 3.71 12.24 -7.56
C GLY A 41 2.28 12.72 -7.35
N PHE A 42 1.44 11.84 -6.80
CA PHE A 42 0.14 12.21 -6.25
C PHE A 42 0.10 11.77 -4.79
N ILE A 43 -0.20 12.70 -3.88
CA ILE A 43 -0.24 12.40 -2.45
C ILE A 43 -1.62 12.72 -1.88
N ALA A 44 -2.08 11.88 -0.95
CA ALA A 44 -3.33 12.06 -0.21
C ALA A 44 -3.08 11.87 1.30
N TYR A 45 -3.68 12.71 2.13
CA TYR A 45 -3.60 12.62 3.59
C TYR A 45 -4.77 13.37 4.24
N ASP A 46 -5.10 13.01 5.47
CA ASP A 46 -6.05 13.76 6.31
C ASP A 46 -5.30 14.93 6.97
N ASP A 47 -5.67 16.18 6.66
CA ASP A 47 -4.98 17.37 7.18
C ASP A 47 -5.40 17.75 8.61
N ALA A 48 -6.50 17.19 9.13
CA ALA A 48 -6.88 17.35 10.52
C ALA A 48 -5.95 16.59 11.49
N GLN A 49 -5.22 15.59 10.99
CA GLN A 49 -4.26 14.84 11.79
C GLN A 49 -2.88 15.51 11.80
N THR A 50 -2.40 15.80 12.99
CA THR A 50 -1.07 16.41 13.21
C THR A 50 0.01 15.34 13.45
N GLY A 51 1.27 15.71 13.22
CA GLY A 51 2.43 14.86 13.46
C GLY A 51 2.74 13.87 12.33
N LYS A 52 3.78 13.06 12.56
CA LYS A 52 4.23 12.05 11.60
C LYS A 52 3.34 10.82 11.62
N ARG A 53 2.96 10.35 10.46
CA ARG A 53 2.09 9.18 10.24
C ARG A 53 2.79 8.12 9.40
N PRO A 54 2.35 6.86 9.47
CA PRO A 54 2.82 5.85 8.55
C PRO A 54 2.55 6.25 7.09
N GLY A 55 3.49 5.92 6.21
CA GLY A 55 3.40 6.16 4.78
C GLY A 55 2.93 4.92 4.02
N VAL A 56 2.22 5.12 2.91
CA VAL A 56 1.93 4.09 1.91
C VAL A 56 2.40 4.59 0.56
N LEU A 57 3.41 3.94 0.00
CA LEU A 57 3.92 4.20 -1.34
C LEU A 57 3.26 3.24 -2.32
N ILE A 58 2.58 3.78 -3.33
CA ILE A 58 1.76 3.03 -4.27
C ILE A 58 2.39 3.11 -5.66
N PHE A 59 2.67 1.97 -6.29
CA PHE A 59 3.11 1.91 -7.69
C PHE A 59 1.96 1.53 -8.60
N PRO A 60 1.80 2.27 -9.72
CA PRO A 60 0.68 2.11 -10.62
C PRO A 60 0.85 0.92 -11.55
N GLN A 61 -0.24 0.57 -12.21
CA GLN A 61 -0.30 -0.43 -13.26
C GLN A 61 0.45 0.01 -14.51
N TRP A 62 0.45 -0.86 -15.51
CA TRP A 62 1.13 -0.64 -16.79
C TRP A 62 0.66 0.56 -17.62
N THR A 63 -0.47 1.17 -17.27
CA THR A 63 -0.96 2.41 -17.89
C THR A 63 -0.39 3.68 -17.24
N GLY A 64 0.43 3.53 -16.19
CA GLY A 64 0.92 4.65 -15.39
C GLY A 64 -0.12 5.18 -14.41
N LEU A 65 0.13 6.34 -13.84
CA LEU A 65 -0.71 6.98 -12.82
C LEU A 65 -2.14 7.17 -13.32
N SER A 66 -3.12 6.53 -12.68
CA SER A 66 -4.54 6.59 -13.03
C SER A 66 -5.41 6.91 -11.81
N ASP A 67 -6.72 7.06 -12.04
CA ASP A 67 -7.68 7.31 -10.96
C ASP A 67 -7.83 6.10 -10.03
N HIS A 68 -7.48 4.88 -10.49
CA HIS A 68 -7.49 3.70 -9.64
C HIS A 68 -6.53 3.88 -8.46
N GLU A 69 -5.28 4.22 -8.71
CA GLU A 69 -4.28 4.40 -7.67
C GLU A 69 -4.50 5.70 -6.86
N ARG A 70 -4.97 6.77 -7.51
CA ARG A 70 -5.35 8.00 -6.81
C ARG A 70 -6.48 7.77 -5.81
N ASN A 71 -7.47 6.96 -6.17
CA ASN A 71 -8.57 6.60 -5.27
C ASN A 71 -8.07 5.70 -4.13
N ALA A 72 -7.21 4.73 -4.42
CA ALA A 72 -6.56 3.93 -3.38
C ALA A 72 -5.79 4.83 -2.38
N ALA A 73 -5.05 5.83 -2.86
CA ALA A 73 -4.35 6.78 -1.99
C ALA A 73 -5.33 7.57 -1.10
N ARG A 74 -6.47 8.02 -1.65
CA ARG A 74 -7.52 8.69 -0.85
C ARG A 74 -8.10 7.75 0.21
N ASP A 75 -8.30 6.48 -0.11
CA ASP A 75 -8.85 5.51 0.84
C ASP A 75 -7.87 5.20 1.97
N PHE A 76 -6.56 5.12 1.68
CA PHE A 76 -5.53 5.05 2.73
C PHE A 76 -5.50 6.32 3.58
N ALA A 77 -5.65 7.50 2.97
CA ALA A 77 -5.69 8.76 3.71
C ALA A 77 -6.84 8.81 4.72
N LYS A 78 -8.04 8.32 4.37
CA LYS A 78 -9.19 8.18 5.29
C LYS A 78 -8.89 7.26 6.48
N LEU A 79 -7.97 6.31 6.31
CA LEU A 79 -7.50 5.42 7.39
C LEU A 79 -6.36 6.03 8.23
N GLY A 80 -5.95 7.27 7.93
CA GLY A 80 -4.94 8.00 8.68
C GLY A 80 -3.50 7.83 8.18
N TYR A 81 -3.29 7.20 7.03
CA TYR A 81 -1.99 7.12 6.38
C TYR A 81 -1.68 8.39 5.56
N VAL A 82 -0.41 8.61 5.26
CA VAL A 82 0.01 9.49 4.18
C VAL A 82 0.31 8.63 2.98
N ALA A 83 -0.52 8.68 1.94
CA ALA A 83 -0.40 7.80 0.80
C ALA A 83 0.09 8.56 -0.44
N MET A 84 1.15 8.07 -1.07
CA MET A 84 1.73 8.64 -2.27
C MET A 84 1.68 7.62 -3.41
N VAL A 85 1.11 8.02 -4.54
CA VAL A 85 1.27 7.29 -5.81
C VAL A 85 2.51 7.83 -6.51
N ALA A 86 3.45 6.95 -6.84
CA ALA A 86 4.70 7.28 -7.50
C ALA A 86 4.67 6.92 -8.99
N ASP A 87 5.14 7.81 -9.83
CA ASP A 87 5.34 7.58 -11.25
C ASP A 87 6.58 6.68 -11.49
N VAL A 88 6.51 5.85 -12.51
CA VAL A 88 7.63 5.03 -12.98
C VAL A 88 8.12 5.49 -14.34
N TYR A 89 7.20 5.94 -15.19
CA TYR A 89 7.48 6.18 -16.61
C TYR A 89 8.06 7.56 -16.91
N GLY A 90 7.56 8.56 -16.23
CA GLY A 90 7.89 9.99 -16.47
C GLY A 90 6.63 10.83 -16.50
N LYS A 91 6.76 12.09 -16.11
CA LYS A 91 5.64 13.02 -16.04
C LYS A 91 4.84 13.07 -17.34
N GLY A 92 3.54 12.84 -17.23
CA GLY A 92 2.62 12.87 -18.37
C GLY A 92 2.64 11.63 -19.25
N VAL A 93 3.52 10.64 -19.02
CA VAL A 93 3.53 9.39 -19.78
C VAL A 93 2.40 8.50 -19.32
N ARG A 94 1.37 8.34 -20.16
CA ARG A 94 0.15 7.56 -19.94
C ARG A 94 -0.14 6.72 -21.17
N PRO A 95 0.60 5.61 -21.35
CA PRO A 95 0.49 4.81 -22.56
C PRO A 95 -0.88 4.13 -22.67
N ALA A 96 -1.41 4.11 -23.89
CA ALA A 96 -2.69 3.46 -24.18
C ALA A 96 -2.54 1.94 -24.22
N PRO A 97 -3.42 1.16 -23.54
CA PRO A 97 -3.41 -0.28 -23.63
C PRO A 97 -4.02 -0.79 -24.96
N PRO A 98 -3.68 -2.00 -25.42
CA PRO A 98 -2.65 -2.87 -24.83
C PRO A 98 -1.24 -2.60 -25.36
N LYS A 99 -1.12 -2.05 -26.59
CA LYS A 99 0.13 -1.99 -27.35
C LYS A 99 1.14 -1.05 -26.69
N ASP A 100 0.77 0.20 -26.50
CA ASP A 100 1.71 1.22 -26.01
C ASP A 100 2.08 0.97 -24.55
N SER A 101 1.11 0.53 -23.72
CA SER A 101 1.36 0.14 -22.33
C SER A 101 2.33 -1.05 -22.25
N GLY A 102 2.17 -2.05 -23.12
CA GLY A 102 3.08 -3.20 -23.20
C GLY A 102 4.50 -2.80 -23.58
N VAL A 103 4.65 -1.88 -24.55
CA VAL A 103 5.96 -1.35 -24.96
C VAL A 103 6.61 -0.56 -23.82
N GLU A 104 5.86 0.34 -23.17
CA GLU A 104 6.39 1.18 -22.11
C GLU A 104 6.81 0.35 -20.89
N MET A 105 5.92 -0.50 -20.38
CA MET A 105 6.21 -1.42 -19.29
C MET A 105 7.42 -2.30 -19.61
N GLY A 106 7.51 -2.79 -20.85
CA GLY A 106 8.58 -3.69 -21.32
C GLY A 106 9.98 -3.10 -21.14
N LYS A 107 10.16 -1.79 -21.18
CA LYS A 107 11.45 -1.13 -20.93
C LYS A 107 11.94 -1.44 -19.50
N TYR A 108 11.08 -1.27 -18.53
CA TYR A 108 11.38 -1.47 -17.09
C TYR A 108 11.42 -2.94 -16.70
N MET A 109 10.61 -3.78 -17.36
CA MET A 109 10.66 -5.23 -17.14
C MET A 109 11.98 -5.85 -17.62
N LYS A 110 12.60 -5.28 -18.67
CA LYS A 110 13.91 -5.71 -19.21
C LYS A 110 15.08 -5.05 -18.49
N ASP A 111 14.89 -3.85 -17.95
CA ASP A 111 15.90 -3.08 -17.20
C ASP A 111 15.48 -2.93 -15.74
N ARG A 112 15.71 -3.95 -14.93
CA ARG A 112 15.39 -3.94 -13.49
C ARG A 112 16.18 -2.87 -12.70
N PRO A 113 17.46 -2.61 -12.99
CA PRO A 113 18.15 -1.46 -12.40
C PRO A 113 17.45 -0.14 -12.63
N LEU A 114 16.95 0.13 -13.83
CA LEU A 114 16.16 1.32 -14.12
C LEU A 114 14.86 1.33 -13.30
N LEU A 115 14.12 0.21 -13.23
CA LEU A 115 12.92 0.10 -12.41
C LEU A 115 13.23 0.40 -10.92
N ARG A 116 14.26 -0.23 -10.36
CA ARG A 116 14.71 0.01 -8.98
C ARG A 116 15.06 1.47 -8.72
N SER A 117 15.72 2.14 -9.66
CA SER A 117 16.04 3.57 -9.51
C SER A 117 14.78 4.45 -9.44
N ARG A 118 13.73 4.13 -10.21
CA ARG A 118 12.41 4.81 -10.12
C ARG A 118 11.72 4.53 -8.79
N VAL A 119 11.73 3.27 -8.36
CA VAL A 119 11.17 2.83 -7.08
C VAL A 119 11.85 3.54 -5.91
N LYS A 120 13.17 3.59 -5.91
CA LYS A 120 13.97 4.27 -4.90
C LYS A 120 13.67 5.76 -4.84
N ALA A 121 13.59 6.45 -5.99
CA ALA A 121 13.25 7.86 -6.04
C ALA A 121 11.87 8.15 -5.43
N GLY A 122 10.86 7.31 -5.69
CA GLY A 122 9.54 7.38 -5.06
C GLY A 122 9.61 7.19 -3.55
N PHE A 123 10.37 6.18 -3.09
CA PHE A 123 10.55 5.88 -1.68
C PHE A 123 11.25 7.03 -0.93
N GLU A 124 12.32 7.58 -1.47
CA GLU A 124 13.02 8.73 -0.91
C GLU A 124 12.10 9.95 -0.83
N THR A 125 11.33 10.19 -1.90
CA THR A 125 10.39 11.33 -1.96
C THR A 125 9.33 11.24 -0.85
N VAL A 126 8.69 10.09 -0.65
CA VAL A 126 7.67 9.94 0.41
C VAL A 126 8.30 9.97 1.80
N SER A 127 9.50 9.39 1.97
CA SER A 127 10.19 9.34 3.26
C SER A 127 10.62 10.72 3.79
N GLN A 128 10.86 11.67 2.88
CA GLN A 128 11.25 13.04 3.21
C GLN A 128 10.08 13.98 3.51
N ARG A 129 8.83 13.53 3.31
CA ARG A 129 7.66 14.35 3.65
C ARG A 129 7.58 14.60 5.16
N ALA A 130 7.40 15.85 5.55
CA ALA A 130 7.42 16.26 6.97
C ALA A 130 6.38 15.53 7.84
N ASN A 131 5.24 15.14 7.24
CA ASN A 131 4.14 14.44 7.88
C ASN A 131 4.25 12.90 7.79
N VAL A 132 5.37 12.33 7.28
CA VAL A 132 5.60 10.90 7.15
C VAL A 132 6.59 10.41 8.21
N ASN A 133 6.28 9.28 8.83
CA ASN A 133 7.25 8.52 9.62
C ASN A 133 8.06 7.61 8.68
N ALA A 134 9.28 8.01 8.37
CA ALA A 134 10.14 7.31 7.42
C ALA A 134 10.48 5.85 7.79
N SER A 135 10.34 5.46 9.07
CA SER A 135 10.53 4.07 9.51
C SER A 135 9.28 3.21 9.38
N LYS A 136 8.16 3.77 8.94
CA LYS A 136 6.85 3.13 8.85
C LYS A 136 6.23 3.38 7.47
N ILE A 137 6.91 2.91 6.41
CA ILE A 137 6.44 3.04 5.04
C ILE A 137 6.17 1.65 4.47
N ALA A 138 4.92 1.38 4.11
CA ALA A 138 4.59 0.23 3.28
C ALA A 138 4.75 0.58 1.80
N VAL A 139 5.25 -0.36 1.02
CA VAL A 139 5.34 -0.27 -0.44
C VAL A 139 4.35 -1.24 -1.05
N ILE A 140 3.42 -0.74 -1.85
CA ILE A 140 2.41 -1.56 -2.50
C ILE A 140 2.37 -1.29 -4.00
N GLY A 141 1.81 -2.21 -4.77
CA GLY A 141 1.60 -1.96 -6.19
C GLY A 141 0.62 -2.93 -6.84
N TYR A 142 0.06 -2.47 -7.95
CA TYR A 142 -0.96 -3.17 -8.72
C TYR A 142 -0.38 -3.62 -10.06
N CYS A 143 -0.57 -4.87 -10.47
CA CYS A 143 -0.09 -5.39 -11.76
C CYS A 143 1.43 -5.12 -11.94
N PHE A 144 1.85 -4.35 -12.92
CA PHE A 144 3.24 -3.91 -13.09
C PHE A 144 3.79 -3.21 -11.83
N GLY A 145 2.97 -2.40 -11.17
CA GLY A 145 3.35 -1.77 -9.89
C GLY A 145 3.59 -2.78 -8.78
N GLY A 146 2.93 -3.95 -8.81
CA GLY A 146 3.21 -5.06 -7.91
C GLY A 146 4.62 -5.60 -8.08
N THR A 147 5.10 -5.69 -9.33
CA THR A 147 6.50 -6.00 -9.62
C THR A 147 7.43 -4.91 -9.07
N ALA A 148 7.08 -3.63 -9.27
CA ALA A 148 7.86 -2.51 -8.72
C ALA A 148 7.95 -2.58 -7.18
N ALA A 149 6.87 -2.95 -6.50
CA ALA A 149 6.87 -3.15 -5.05
C ALA A 149 7.80 -4.31 -4.63
N LEU A 150 7.83 -5.41 -5.36
CA LEU A 150 8.78 -6.51 -5.11
C LEU A 150 10.23 -6.08 -5.37
N GLU A 151 10.47 -5.25 -6.37
CA GLU A 151 11.80 -4.71 -6.63
C GLU A 151 12.29 -3.77 -5.52
N ALA A 152 11.40 -3.12 -4.75
CA ALA A 152 11.79 -2.41 -3.54
C ALA A 152 12.43 -3.33 -2.50
N GLY A 153 11.87 -4.53 -2.32
CA GLY A 153 12.43 -5.55 -1.42
C GLY A 153 13.74 -6.14 -1.94
N ARG A 154 13.81 -6.45 -3.23
CA ARG A 154 15.01 -6.97 -3.89
C ARG A 154 16.17 -5.96 -3.89
N ASP A 155 15.86 -4.66 -3.91
CA ASP A 155 16.85 -3.58 -3.76
C ASP A 155 17.21 -3.30 -2.29
N GLY A 156 16.54 -3.95 -1.34
CA GLY A 156 16.80 -3.83 0.09
C GLY A 156 16.35 -2.50 0.69
N LEU A 157 15.37 -1.82 0.09
CA LEU A 157 14.82 -0.59 0.66
C LEU A 157 14.22 -0.85 2.05
N PRO A 158 14.33 0.10 2.99
CA PRO A 158 13.88 -0.07 4.37
C PRO A 158 12.35 0.09 4.48
N ALA A 159 11.59 -0.66 3.67
CA ALA A 159 10.16 -0.73 3.77
C ALA A 159 9.73 -1.46 5.05
N ALA A 160 8.61 -1.05 5.65
CA ALA A 160 8.03 -1.73 6.80
C ALA A 160 7.13 -2.91 6.38
N ALA A 161 6.60 -2.88 5.17
CA ALA A 161 5.85 -3.97 4.54
C ALA A 161 5.91 -3.83 3.01
N ILE A 162 5.79 -4.95 2.30
CA ILE A 162 5.71 -4.99 0.84
C ILE A 162 4.44 -5.75 0.45
N VAL A 163 3.62 -5.17 -0.42
CA VAL A 163 2.39 -5.80 -0.90
C VAL A 163 2.33 -5.76 -2.43
N THR A 164 2.09 -6.90 -3.04
CA THR A 164 1.84 -7.00 -4.47
C THR A 164 0.41 -7.50 -4.72
N LEU A 165 -0.36 -6.73 -5.48
CA LEU A 165 -1.72 -7.09 -5.90
C LEU A 165 -1.68 -7.49 -7.37
N HIS A 166 -1.99 -8.75 -7.65
CA HIS A 166 -1.93 -9.36 -9.00
C HIS A 166 -0.68 -8.92 -9.80
N GLY A 167 0.47 -8.83 -9.11
CA GLY A 167 1.74 -8.44 -9.76
C GLY A 167 2.42 -9.60 -10.45
N VAL A 168 3.20 -9.29 -11.48
CA VAL A 168 4.11 -10.24 -12.10
C VAL A 168 5.25 -10.55 -11.12
N LEU A 169 5.48 -11.82 -10.84
CA LEU A 169 6.38 -12.30 -9.78
C LEU A 169 7.79 -12.59 -10.27
N SER A 170 7.99 -12.64 -11.60
CA SER A 170 9.26 -13.02 -12.22
C SER A 170 10.44 -12.21 -11.71
N ASN A 171 11.55 -12.92 -11.47
CA ASN A 171 12.79 -12.33 -11.03
C ASN A 171 13.96 -12.78 -11.92
N PRO A 172 14.56 -11.89 -12.71
CA PRO A 172 15.74 -12.23 -13.52
C PRO A 172 17.01 -12.40 -12.67
N THR A 173 16.99 -11.96 -11.40
CA THR A 173 18.13 -12.01 -10.48
C THR A 173 17.73 -12.64 -9.13
N PRO A 174 17.46 -13.96 -9.07
CA PRO A 174 16.97 -14.62 -7.84
C PRO A 174 17.87 -14.43 -6.62
N ALA A 175 19.17 -14.22 -6.83
CA ALA A 175 20.11 -13.95 -5.74
C ALA A 175 19.80 -12.69 -4.92
N ASP A 176 18.99 -11.76 -5.46
CA ASP A 176 18.60 -10.52 -4.78
C ASP A 176 17.51 -10.75 -3.73
N ALA A 177 16.85 -11.90 -3.73
CA ALA A 177 15.86 -12.26 -2.72
C ALA A 177 16.40 -12.18 -1.28
N LYS A 178 17.70 -12.40 -1.08
CA LYS A 178 18.36 -12.23 0.23
C LYS A 178 18.25 -10.83 0.82
N ASN A 179 17.89 -9.84 0.01
CA ASN A 179 17.78 -8.44 0.44
C ASN A 179 16.41 -8.12 1.05
N PHE A 180 15.40 -8.99 0.91
CA PHE A 180 14.12 -8.80 1.58
C PHE A 180 14.30 -8.76 3.10
N LYS A 181 13.85 -7.68 3.73
CA LYS A 181 13.88 -7.47 5.18
C LYS A 181 12.50 -7.26 5.78
N ALA A 182 11.57 -6.83 4.95
CA ALA A 182 10.18 -6.58 5.33
C ALA A 182 9.32 -7.83 5.07
N PRO A 183 8.23 -8.03 5.82
CA PRO A 183 7.21 -9.01 5.45
C PRO A 183 6.61 -8.67 4.08
N VAL A 184 6.34 -9.71 3.30
CA VAL A 184 5.80 -9.64 1.94
C VAL A 184 4.44 -10.29 1.89
N LEU A 185 3.45 -9.56 1.40
CA LEU A 185 2.10 -10.06 1.15
C LEU A 185 1.84 -10.11 -0.35
N VAL A 186 1.58 -11.30 -0.87
CA VAL A 186 1.15 -11.51 -2.25
C VAL A 186 -0.35 -11.78 -2.28
N LEU A 187 -1.07 -10.97 -3.03
CA LEU A 187 -2.52 -11.04 -3.23
C LEU A 187 -2.78 -11.41 -4.69
N HIS A 188 -2.97 -12.71 -4.94
CA HIS A 188 -2.96 -13.31 -6.28
C HIS A 188 -4.35 -13.78 -6.70
N GLY A 189 -4.69 -13.63 -7.97
CA GLY A 189 -5.89 -14.24 -8.54
C GLY A 189 -5.63 -15.69 -8.94
N ALA A 190 -6.43 -16.65 -8.46
CA ALA A 190 -6.22 -18.07 -8.81
C ALA A 190 -6.45 -18.36 -10.30
N ASP A 191 -7.24 -17.53 -10.97
CA ASP A 191 -7.54 -17.64 -12.41
C ASP A 191 -6.73 -16.62 -13.24
N ASP A 192 -5.58 -16.17 -12.69
CA ASP A 192 -4.67 -15.24 -13.37
C ASP A 192 -4.00 -15.89 -14.57
N ALA A 193 -4.36 -15.42 -15.78
CA ALA A 193 -3.80 -15.91 -17.03
C ALA A 193 -2.49 -15.21 -17.46
N VAL A 194 -2.07 -14.17 -16.71
CA VAL A 194 -0.85 -13.41 -16.98
C VAL A 194 0.33 -13.97 -16.18
N VAL A 195 0.09 -14.28 -14.91
CA VAL A 195 1.10 -14.87 -14.01
C VAL A 195 0.88 -16.37 -13.95
N LEU A 196 1.73 -17.12 -14.65
CA LEU A 196 1.58 -18.57 -14.78
C LEU A 196 1.92 -19.30 -13.46
N ALA A 197 1.35 -20.49 -13.27
CA ALA A 197 1.58 -21.31 -12.08
C ALA A 197 3.09 -21.55 -11.81
N LYS A 198 3.88 -21.77 -12.86
CA LYS A 198 5.33 -21.93 -12.75
C LYS A 198 6.03 -20.70 -12.16
N GLU A 199 5.58 -19.50 -12.49
CA GLU A 199 6.13 -18.26 -11.95
C GLU A 199 5.78 -18.11 -10.47
N VAL A 200 4.58 -18.54 -10.05
CA VAL A 200 4.17 -18.58 -8.65
C VAL A 200 5.05 -19.56 -7.87
N GLU A 201 5.25 -20.76 -8.38
CA GLU A 201 6.11 -21.79 -7.78
C GLU A 201 7.55 -21.30 -7.62
N ASP A 202 8.13 -20.70 -8.67
CA ASP A 202 9.49 -20.17 -8.65
C ASP A 202 9.66 -19.06 -7.63
N PHE A 203 8.69 -18.14 -7.54
CA PHE A 203 8.71 -17.07 -6.56
C PHE A 203 8.61 -17.61 -5.13
N GLN A 204 7.73 -18.56 -4.87
CA GLN A 204 7.60 -19.17 -3.55
C GLN A 204 8.88 -19.93 -3.16
N ALA A 205 9.51 -20.62 -4.12
CA ALA A 205 10.78 -21.30 -3.88
C ALA A 205 11.93 -20.30 -3.60
N GLU A 206 11.98 -19.18 -4.35
CA GLU A 206 12.91 -18.08 -4.13
C GLU A 206 12.80 -17.54 -2.71
N MET A 207 11.59 -17.17 -2.27
CA MET A 207 11.35 -16.59 -0.95
C MET A 207 11.64 -17.59 0.18
N LYS A 208 11.29 -18.87 -0.02
CA LYS A 208 11.60 -19.94 0.92
C LYS A 208 13.09 -20.16 1.11
N ALA A 209 13.87 -20.11 0.03
CA ALA A 209 15.30 -20.31 0.05
C ALA A 209 16.04 -19.29 0.94
N VAL A 210 15.54 -18.06 1.00
CA VAL A 210 16.09 -16.97 1.83
C VAL A 210 15.36 -16.83 3.18
N LYS A 211 14.38 -17.67 3.47
CA LYS A 211 13.56 -17.61 4.69
C LYS A 211 12.87 -16.26 4.86
N ALA A 212 12.45 -15.64 3.76
CA ALA A 212 11.69 -14.40 3.80
C ALA A 212 10.35 -14.61 4.49
N ASP A 213 9.89 -13.59 5.20
CA ASP A 213 8.54 -13.55 5.78
C ASP A 213 7.54 -13.31 4.64
N LEU A 214 6.90 -14.38 4.16
CA LEU A 214 5.98 -14.38 3.04
C LEU A 214 4.61 -14.90 3.42
N GLN A 215 3.58 -14.08 3.20
CA GLN A 215 2.19 -14.52 3.14
C GLN A 215 1.72 -14.48 1.67
N PHE A 216 1.27 -15.62 1.16
CA PHE A 216 0.72 -15.75 -0.20
C PHE A 216 -0.75 -16.13 -0.12
N ILE A 217 -1.63 -15.27 -0.66
CA ILE A 217 -3.09 -15.50 -0.67
C ILE A 217 -3.55 -15.58 -2.13
N SER A 218 -4.13 -16.72 -2.50
CA SER A 218 -4.74 -16.93 -3.80
C SER A 218 -6.27 -16.90 -3.70
N TYR A 219 -6.91 -16.10 -4.53
CA TYR A 219 -8.36 -15.89 -4.53
C TYR A 219 -9.00 -16.66 -5.69
N SER A 220 -9.75 -17.71 -5.37
CA SER A 220 -10.46 -18.53 -6.36
C SER A 220 -11.44 -17.69 -7.19
N GLY A 221 -11.47 -17.92 -8.51
CA GLY A 221 -12.33 -17.20 -9.45
C GLY A 221 -11.89 -15.75 -9.72
N ALA A 222 -10.74 -15.32 -9.23
CA ALA A 222 -10.24 -13.97 -9.48
C ALA A 222 -9.20 -13.98 -10.61
N PRO A 223 -9.41 -13.20 -11.68
CA PRO A 223 -8.43 -13.05 -12.76
C PRO A 223 -7.33 -12.06 -12.42
N HIS A 224 -6.36 -11.87 -13.34
CA HIS A 224 -5.44 -10.73 -13.29
C HIS A 224 -6.22 -9.42 -13.27
N GLY A 225 -5.79 -8.45 -12.44
CA GLY A 225 -6.47 -7.15 -12.36
C GLY A 225 -7.77 -7.16 -11.56
N PHE A 226 -8.01 -8.15 -10.70
CA PHE A 226 -9.26 -8.34 -9.96
C PHE A 226 -9.67 -7.16 -9.05
N THR A 227 -8.79 -6.20 -8.81
CA THR A 227 -9.08 -4.97 -8.06
C THR A 227 -9.58 -3.83 -8.95
N GLN A 228 -9.50 -3.96 -10.28
CA GLN A 228 -9.86 -2.91 -11.23
C GLN A 228 -11.34 -2.95 -11.59
N ALA A 229 -11.96 -1.78 -11.69
CA ALA A 229 -13.31 -1.70 -12.25
C ALA A 229 -13.37 -2.21 -13.69
N GLY A 230 -14.43 -2.90 -14.05
CA GLY A 230 -14.66 -3.46 -15.38
C GLY A 230 -14.70 -5.00 -15.38
N ASN A 231 -14.38 -5.60 -16.51
CA ASN A 231 -14.58 -7.05 -16.75
C ASN A 231 -13.73 -7.97 -15.88
N TYR A 232 -12.65 -7.45 -15.30
CA TYR A 232 -11.74 -8.22 -14.44
C TYR A 232 -12.08 -8.11 -12.95
N PHE A 233 -13.01 -7.21 -12.58
CA PHE A 233 -13.32 -6.95 -11.19
C PHE A 233 -13.95 -8.15 -10.50
N ASN A 234 -13.32 -8.59 -9.41
CA ASN A 234 -13.88 -9.58 -8.51
C ASN A 234 -14.10 -8.96 -7.13
N ALA A 235 -15.35 -8.63 -6.80
CA ALA A 235 -15.71 -7.90 -5.58
C ALA A 235 -15.28 -8.64 -4.29
N ALA A 236 -15.38 -9.97 -4.28
CA ALA A 236 -15.00 -10.76 -3.11
C ALA A 236 -13.48 -10.76 -2.90
N ALA A 237 -12.71 -10.96 -3.97
CA ALA A 237 -11.25 -10.92 -3.93
C ALA A 237 -10.74 -9.52 -3.58
N ALA A 238 -11.29 -8.47 -4.21
CA ALA A 238 -10.92 -7.08 -3.95
C ALA A 238 -11.15 -6.70 -2.48
N ARG A 239 -12.31 -7.03 -1.91
CA ARG A 239 -12.62 -6.78 -0.50
C ARG A 239 -11.71 -7.57 0.44
N ARG A 240 -11.48 -8.86 0.17
CA ARG A 240 -10.65 -9.73 1.01
C ARG A 240 -9.18 -9.31 0.96
N SER A 241 -8.68 -8.94 -0.22
CA SER A 241 -7.30 -8.45 -0.39
C SER A 241 -7.08 -7.13 0.36
N TRP A 242 -8.08 -6.24 0.36
CA TRP A 242 -8.04 -5.00 1.13
C TRP A 242 -7.95 -5.28 2.65
N VAL A 243 -8.73 -6.24 3.16
CA VAL A 243 -8.67 -6.63 4.58
C VAL A 243 -7.32 -7.24 4.94
N ALA A 244 -6.82 -8.20 4.15
CA ALA A 244 -5.52 -8.82 4.39
C ALA A 244 -4.38 -7.79 4.42
N MET A 245 -4.40 -6.81 3.52
CA MET A 245 -3.43 -5.73 3.50
C MET A 245 -3.52 -4.83 4.75
N GLN A 246 -4.74 -4.48 5.18
CA GLN A 246 -4.91 -3.71 6.40
C GLN A 246 -4.44 -4.46 7.66
N ASP A 247 -4.62 -5.79 7.71
CA ASP A 247 -4.16 -6.60 8.83
C ASP A 247 -2.63 -6.61 8.89
N LEU A 248 -1.93 -6.78 7.77
CA LEU A 248 -0.48 -6.60 7.70
C LEU A 248 -0.05 -5.18 8.14
N PHE A 249 -0.79 -4.15 7.75
CA PHE A 249 -0.46 -2.76 8.12
C PHE A 249 -0.68 -2.48 9.61
N LYS A 250 -1.68 -3.08 10.24
CA LYS A 250 -1.85 -3.01 11.70
C LYS A 250 -0.65 -3.61 12.43
N GLU A 251 -0.10 -4.70 11.92
CA GLU A 251 1.06 -5.37 12.48
C GLU A 251 2.34 -4.54 12.30
N THR A 252 2.59 -4.07 11.09
CA THR A 252 3.89 -3.49 10.70
C THR A 252 3.97 -1.97 10.84
N LEU A 253 2.84 -1.27 10.66
CA LEU A 253 2.78 0.20 10.64
C LEU A 253 2.16 0.79 11.92
N ALA A 254 1.71 -0.02 12.88
CA ALA A 254 1.10 0.46 14.11
C ALA A 254 1.92 1.60 14.72
N ARG A 255 1.23 2.65 15.16
CA ARG A 255 1.84 3.76 15.89
C ARG A 255 2.53 3.19 17.13
N SER A 256 3.76 3.65 17.42
CA SER A 256 4.43 3.39 18.70
C SER A 256 3.69 4.18 19.80
N GLY A 257 2.54 3.68 20.20
CA GLY A 257 1.81 4.09 21.38
C GLY A 257 1.87 2.96 22.40
N PRO A 258 1.56 3.17 23.69
CA PRO A 258 1.56 2.08 24.65
C PRO A 258 0.71 0.94 24.09
N ALA A 259 1.25 -0.27 24.11
CA ALA A 259 0.63 -1.47 23.56
C ALA A 259 -0.79 -1.60 24.12
N THR A 260 -1.78 -1.23 23.32
CA THR A 260 -3.16 -1.60 23.59
C THR A 260 -3.28 -3.07 23.22
N ALA A 261 -3.35 -3.90 24.25
CA ALA A 261 -3.70 -5.31 24.29
C ALA A 261 -3.13 -6.14 23.11
N ALA A 262 -2.10 -6.92 23.42
CA ALA A 262 -1.69 -8.05 22.62
C ALA A 262 -2.91 -8.78 22.04
N ASN A 263 -2.84 -9.16 20.77
CA ASN A 263 -3.76 -10.16 20.23
C ASN A 263 -3.85 -11.31 21.23
N PRO A 264 -5.05 -11.80 21.56
CA PRO A 264 -5.14 -12.97 22.45
C PRO A 264 -4.27 -14.07 21.85
N PRO A 265 -3.53 -14.82 22.69
CA PRO A 265 -2.71 -15.91 22.20
C PRO A 265 -3.61 -16.82 21.37
N VAL A 266 -3.16 -17.15 20.17
CA VAL A 266 -3.82 -18.17 19.34
C VAL A 266 -3.80 -19.42 20.20
N ASP A 267 -4.99 -19.89 20.57
CA ASP A 267 -5.16 -21.15 21.31
C ASP A 267 -4.65 -22.30 20.43
N THR A 268 -3.40 -22.69 20.63
CA THR A 268 -2.76 -23.82 19.94
C THR A 268 -3.26 -25.18 20.45
N ALA A 269 -4.28 -25.20 21.36
CA ALA A 269 -4.80 -26.40 22.02
C ALA A 269 -6.11 -26.92 21.41
N ARG A 270 -6.38 -26.67 20.10
CA ARG A 270 -7.42 -27.45 19.41
C ARG A 270 -6.81 -28.57 18.56
N PRO A 271 -6.81 -29.82 19.02
CA PRO A 271 -6.55 -30.95 18.14
C PRO A 271 -7.82 -31.22 17.32
N GLY A 272 -7.69 -31.19 16.00
CA GLY A 272 -8.51 -31.95 15.06
C GLY A 272 -9.94 -31.46 14.81
N LEU A 273 -10.16 -30.85 13.64
CA LEU A 273 -11.24 -31.27 12.71
C LEU A 273 -10.64 -31.36 11.32
#